data_d1cb79ba092edbbb3c5b640cb5c2aedb
#
_entry.id   d1cb79ba092edbbb3c5b640cb5c2aedb
#
_cell.length_a   1.000
_cell.length_b   1.000
_cell.length_c   1.000
_cell.angle_alpha   90.00
_cell.angle_beta   90.00
_cell.angle_gamma   90.00
#
_symmetry.space_group_name_H-M   'P 1'
#
loop_
_entity.id
_entity.type
_entity.pdbx_description
1 polymer ?
#
loop_
_entity_poly.entity_id
_entity_poly.type
_entity_poly.pdbx_seq_one_letter_code
_entity_poly.pdbx_strand_id
1 'polypeptide(L)'
;MNLYGMLDAEKAMAGLLYGMNPKTIVSVPAQEEINFGKAVFLNESKTALVGGKYNNKATVDLSAYTTASKDIALTINSVTVTVTTSGTIATDVAALVSDINDDVDGVTATAGTGGNAGKIFLASDDSTNLDIELVYDGSDVTDSKVTTSSDCVYAGVAVFHQNAFLNSRGVYVPTETVNVMEKGYIWVVLASDVTPSVDSNAYVTAAGTFTTESSGNTLVGKFKSGKENGTGTEKLALVALD
;
A
#
# COMPACT_ATOMS: atom_id res chain seq x y z
N MET A 1 -16.96 16.74 33.91
CA MET A 1 -16.45 15.48 33.32
C MET A 1 -14.93 15.57 33.32
N ASN A 2 -14.26 14.79 34.12
CA ASN A 2 -12.80 14.94 34.35
C ASN A 2 -12.05 14.34 33.18
N LEU A 3 -11.30 15.13 32.44
CA LEU A 3 -10.51 14.68 31.26
C LEU A 3 -9.54 13.54 31.65
N TYR A 4 -9.13 13.48 32.91
CA TYR A 4 -8.28 12.44 33.44
C TYR A 4 -8.97 11.07 33.59
N GLY A 5 -10.29 11.00 33.65
CA GLY A 5 -11.03 9.73 33.68
C GLY A 5 -11.23 9.07 32.31
N MET A 6 -10.93 9.78 31.21
CA MET A 6 -10.92 9.21 29.85
C MET A 6 -9.54 8.65 29.46
N LEU A 7 -8.52 8.98 30.22
CA LEU A 7 -7.14 8.47 30.07
C LEU A 7 -6.87 7.40 31.15
N ASP A 8 -7.87 6.56 31.42
CA ASP A 8 -7.60 5.35 32.18
C ASP A 8 -6.50 4.59 31.41
N ALA A 9 -5.32 4.53 32.03
CA ALA A 9 -4.08 4.06 31.42
C ALA A 9 -4.15 2.58 30.97
N GLU A 10 -5.31 1.96 31.11
CA GLU A 10 -5.58 0.56 30.81
C GLU A 10 -6.13 0.29 29.40
N LYS A 11 -6.47 1.33 28.63
CA LYS A 11 -7.02 1.12 27.28
C LYS A 11 -6.19 1.80 26.20
N ALA A 12 -5.49 1.01 25.42
CA ALA A 12 -4.84 1.46 24.21
C ALA A 12 -5.87 2.03 23.22
N MET A 13 -5.54 3.12 22.55
CA MET A 13 -6.32 3.73 21.50
C MET A 13 -5.43 3.94 20.28
N ALA A 14 -5.90 3.50 19.11
CA ALA A 14 -5.15 3.62 17.85
C ALA A 14 -4.75 5.09 17.58
N GLY A 15 -3.49 5.31 17.24
CA GLY A 15 -2.94 6.65 16.96
C GLY A 15 -2.74 7.54 18.18
N LEU A 16 -3.02 7.05 19.41
CA LEU A 16 -2.78 7.84 20.62
C LEU A 16 -1.28 7.92 20.90
N LEU A 17 -0.80 9.14 21.12
CA LEU A 17 0.58 9.44 21.51
C LEU A 17 0.85 8.98 22.94
N TYR A 18 2.01 8.39 23.17
CA TYR A 18 2.42 7.95 24.50
C TYR A 18 3.62 8.73 25.03
N GLY A 19 3.48 9.25 26.25
CA GLY A 19 4.54 9.93 26.97
C GLY A 19 4.90 11.32 26.46
N MET A 20 5.91 11.92 27.10
CA MET A 20 6.44 13.26 26.79
C MET A 20 7.77 13.20 26.03
N ASN A 21 8.08 12.07 25.41
CA ASN A 21 9.30 11.90 24.64
C ASN A 21 9.36 12.84 23.42
N PRO A 22 10.55 13.21 22.95
CA PRO A 22 10.69 13.92 21.71
C PRO A 22 9.95 13.22 20.57
N LYS A 23 9.16 13.96 19.81
CA LYS A 23 8.36 13.44 18.69
C LYS A 23 8.40 14.40 17.53
N THR A 24 8.35 13.85 16.33
CA THR A 24 8.18 14.61 15.10
C THR A 24 6.80 14.31 14.53
N ILE A 25 6.00 15.35 14.35
CA ILE A 25 4.68 15.27 13.75
C ILE A 25 4.66 16.24 12.57
N VAL A 26 4.26 15.75 11.41
CA VAL A 26 4.02 16.54 10.19
C VAL A 26 2.55 16.48 9.82
N SER A 27 2.10 17.41 9.00
CA SER A 27 0.71 17.49 8.57
C SER A 27 0.65 17.46 7.05
N VAL A 28 -0.08 16.49 6.50
CA VAL A 28 -0.20 16.25 5.05
C VAL A 28 -1.67 15.93 4.71
N PRO A 29 -2.21 16.39 3.57
CA PRO A 29 -3.59 16.08 3.20
C PRO A 29 -3.78 14.58 2.92
N ALA A 30 -4.97 14.05 3.25
CA ALA A 30 -5.38 12.70 2.89
C ALA A 30 -5.88 12.65 1.43
N GLN A 31 -5.52 11.60 0.69
CA GLN A 31 -6.08 11.30 -0.62
C GLN A 31 -7.32 10.39 -0.50
N GLU A 32 -7.36 9.58 0.54
CA GLU A 32 -8.42 8.62 0.83
C GLU A 32 -8.75 8.58 2.33
N GLU A 33 -9.66 7.70 2.76
CA GLU A 33 -9.94 7.49 4.18
C GLU A 33 -8.74 6.84 4.89
N ILE A 34 -8.30 7.47 6.00
CA ILE A 34 -7.16 7.03 6.81
C ILE A 34 -7.58 6.77 8.24
N ASN A 35 -7.40 5.54 8.69
CA ASN A 35 -7.67 5.15 10.08
C ASN A 35 -6.54 5.59 11.02
N PHE A 36 -6.88 5.95 12.25
CA PHE A 36 -5.90 6.26 13.29
C PHE A 36 -5.03 5.05 13.63
N GLY A 37 -3.77 5.28 13.97
CA GLY A 37 -2.83 4.24 14.37
C GLY A 37 -2.38 3.31 13.26
N LYS A 38 -2.83 3.51 12.03
CA LYS A 38 -2.28 2.86 10.85
C LYS A 38 -1.09 3.65 10.30
N ALA A 39 -0.18 2.94 9.68
CA ALA A 39 0.86 3.55 8.88
C ALA A 39 0.23 4.23 7.66
N VAL A 40 0.82 5.34 7.25
CA VAL A 40 0.46 6.10 6.06
C VAL A 40 1.65 6.22 5.13
N PHE A 41 1.35 6.37 3.85
CA PHE A 41 2.35 6.45 2.80
C PHE A 41 2.11 7.73 2.00
N LEU A 42 3.19 8.36 1.54
CA LEU A 42 3.09 9.40 0.53
C LEU A 42 2.79 8.76 -0.82
N ASN A 43 1.88 9.36 -1.56
CA ASN A 43 1.62 9.00 -2.95
C ASN A 43 2.85 9.26 -3.84
N GLU A 44 2.82 8.83 -5.10
CA GLU A 44 3.91 8.99 -6.06
C GLU A 44 4.37 10.46 -6.17
N SER A 45 3.43 11.39 -6.23
CA SER A 45 3.70 12.84 -6.31
C SER A 45 4.23 13.43 -4.99
N LYS A 46 4.20 12.68 -3.89
CA LYS A 46 4.58 13.10 -2.53
C LYS A 46 3.78 14.30 -2.02
N THR A 47 2.55 14.47 -2.50
CA THR A 47 1.68 15.61 -2.18
C THR A 47 0.54 15.26 -1.25
N ALA A 48 0.19 13.98 -1.13
CA ALA A 48 -0.91 13.49 -0.31
C ALA A 48 -0.60 12.12 0.31
N LEU A 49 -1.38 11.73 1.31
CA LEU A 49 -1.25 10.47 2.03
C LEU A 49 -2.29 9.46 1.55
N VAL A 50 -1.86 8.21 1.48
CA VAL A 50 -2.68 7.02 1.27
C VAL A 50 -2.52 6.06 2.46
N GLY A 51 -3.57 5.29 2.77
CA GLY A 51 -3.62 4.40 3.93
C GLY A 51 -2.97 3.04 3.69
N GLY A 52 -2.40 2.80 2.50
CA GLY A 52 -1.72 1.57 2.13
C GLY A 52 -0.60 1.79 1.12
N LYS A 53 0.26 0.79 0.99
CA LYS A 53 1.27 0.73 -0.06
C LYS A 53 0.67 0.01 -1.26
N TYR A 54 0.15 0.76 -2.20
CA TYR A 54 -0.46 0.20 -3.40
C TYR A 54 0.59 -0.21 -4.44
N ASN A 55 0.43 -1.40 -5.01
CA ASN A 55 1.21 -1.85 -6.16
C ASN A 55 0.60 -1.25 -7.44
N ASN A 56 0.85 0.04 -7.64
CA ASN A 56 0.29 0.83 -8.73
C ASN A 56 1.13 0.79 -10.01
N LYS A 57 2.22 0.03 -10.03
CA LYS A 57 3.07 -0.19 -11.20
C LYS A 57 3.33 -1.67 -11.43
N ALA A 58 3.43 -2.05 -12.69
CA ALA A 58 3.85 -3.40 -13.06
C ALA A 58 4.68 -3.42 -14.34
N THR A 59 5.49 -4.46 -14.46
CA THR A 59 6.21 -4.82 -15.68
C THR A 59 5.76 -6.18 -16.12
N VAL A 60 5.30 -6.30 -17.36
CA VAL A 60 4.95 -7.55 -18.03
C VAL A 60 6.04 -7.87 -19.04
N ASP A 61 6.74 -9.01 -18.89
CA ASP A 61 7.85 -9.43 -19.76
C ASP A 61 7.38 -10.46 -20.79
N LEU A 62 7.18 -10.02 -22.02
CA LEU A 62 6.76 -10.83 -23.16
C LEU A 62 7.94 -11.20 -24.08
N SER A 63 9.18 -10.86 -23.74
CA SER A 63 10.36 -11.01 -24.60
C SER A 63 10.63 -12.44 -25.08
N ALA A 64 10.12 -13.45 -24.35
CA ALA A 64 10.27 -14.85 -24.69
C ALA A 64 9.19 -15.38 -25.68
N TYR A 65 8.11 -14.60 -25.95
CA TYR A 65 6.95 -15.08 -26.71
C TYR A 65 7.01 -14.68 -28.18
N THR A 66 7.88 -15.31 -28.94
CA THR A 66 8.15 -15.02 -30.36
C THR A 66 7.46 -15.97 -31.34
N THR A 67 6.68 -16.94 -30.85
CA THR A 67 5.98 -17.91 -31.72
C THR A 67 4.70 -17.30 -32.25
N ALA A 68 4.51 -17.26 -33.55
CA ALA A 68 3.31 -16.73 -34.18
C ALA A 68 2.07 -17.64 -33.94
N SER A 69 0.87 -17.03 -34.06
CA SER A 69 -0.42 -17.70 -33.93
C SER A 69 -0.67 -18.33 -32.56
N LYS A 70 -0.18 -17.67 -31.50
CA LYS A 70 -0.46 -17.98 -30.10
C LYS A 70 -1.20 -16.79 -29.47
N ASP A 71 -2.09 -17.07 -28.55
CA ASP A 71 -2.84 -16.01 -27.87
C ASP A 71 -2.12 -15.57 -26.60
N ILE A 72 -2.00 -14.25 -26.44
CA ILE A 72 -1.62 -13.57 -25.21
C ILE A 72 -2.90 -12.92 -24.69
N ALA A 73 -3.37 -13.33 -23.52
CA ALA A 73 -4.45 -12.69 -22.80
C ALA A 73 -3.90 -12.06 -21.52
N LEU A 74 -4.05 -10.75 -21.41
CA LEU A 74 -3.64 -9.97 -20.25
C LEU A 74 -4.89 -9.41 -19.56
N THR A 75 -5.17 -9.88 -18.36
CA THR A 75 -6.27 -9.36 -17.54
C THR A 75 -5.71 -8.36 -16.53
N ILE A 76 -6.24 -7.14 -16.54
CA ILE A 76 -5.86 -6.06 -15.63
C ILE A 76 -7.13 -5.57 -14.94
N ASN A 77 -7.19 -5.65 -13.60
CA ASN A 77 -8.34 -5.21 -12.81
C ASN A 77 -9.68 -5.76 -13.35
N SER A 78 -9.70 -7.03 -13.75
CA SER A 78 -10.85 -7.75 -14.33
C SER A 78 -11.21 -7.39 -15.77
N VAL A 79 -10.45 -6.54 -16.45
CA VAL A 79 -10.60 -6.29 -17.91
C VAL A 79 -9.55 -7.11 -18.65
N THR A 80 -9.96 -7.91 -19.62
CA THR A 80 -9.07 -8.77 -20.41
C THR A 80 -8.87 -8.22 -21.81
N VAL A 81 -7.63 -7.98 -22.18
CA VAL A 81 -7.20 -7.69 -23.56
C VAL A 81 -6.49 -8.90 -24.13
N THR A 82 -6.74 -9.22 -25.40
CA THR A 82 -6.19 -10.42 -26.05
C THR A 82 -5.61 -10.08 -27.42
N VAL A 83 -4.37 -10.51 -27.63
CA VAL A 83 -3.68 -10.36 -28.93
C VAL A 83 -3.17 -11.71 -29.39
N THR A 84 -3.44 -12.06 -30.66
CA THR A 84 -2.81 -13.22 -31.29
C THR A 84 -1.44 -12.83 -31.85
N THR A 85 -0.39 -13.51 -31.38
CA THR A 85 1.00 -13.17 -31.73
C THR A 85 1.28 -13.24 -33.23
N SER A 86 1.95 -12.22 -33.73
CA SER A 86 2.40 -12.13 -35.12
C SER A 86 3.74 -12.86 -35.39
N GLY A 87 4.45 -13.25 -34.32
CA GLY A 87 5.84 -13.70 -34.36
C GLY A 87 6.84 -12.54 -34.27
N THR A 88 6.37 -11.29 -34.18
CA THR A 88 7.22 -10.11 -34.01
C THR A 88 6.82 -9.42 -32.70
N ILE A 89 7.60 -9.64 -31.64
CA ILE A 89 7.26 -9.17 -30.29
C ILE A 89 6.98 -7.66 -30.20
N ALA A 90 7.69 -6.85 -30.98
CA ALA A 90 7.46 -5.40 -30.97
C ALA A 90 6.07 -5.01 -31.48
N THR A 91 5.55 -5.75 -32.49
CA THR A 91 4.20 -5.57 -33.03
C THR A 91 3.15 -6.01 -32.00
N ASP A 92 3.38 -7.15 -31.35
CA ASP A 92 2.46 -7.74 -30.40
C ASP A 92 2.36 -6.86 -29.12
N VAL A 93 3.51 -6.36 -28.63
CA VAL A 93 3.58 -5.39 -27.53
C VAL A 93 2.88 -4.09 -27.88
N ALA A 94 3.06 -3.56 -29.09
CA ALA A 94 2.41 -2.32 -29.51
C ALA A 94 0.88 -2.48 -29.58
N ALA A 95 0.39 -3.62 -30.06
CA ALA A 95 -1.04 -3.94 -30.09
C ALA A 95 -1.61 -4.01 -28.67
N LEU A 96 -1.00 -4.79 -27.76
CA LEU A 96 -1.44 -4.88 -26.37
C LEU A 96 -1.43 -3.51 -25.68
N VAL A 97 -0.40 -2.71 -25.88
CA VAL A 97 -0.32 -1.35 -25.28
C VAL A 97 -1.46 -0.46 -25.78
N SER A 98 -1.81 -0.53 -27.07
CA SER A 98 -2.95 0.21 -27.62
C SER A 98 -4.26 -0.26 -26.98
N ASP A 99 -4.51 -1.56 -26.96
CA ASP A 99 -5.75 -2.14 -26.41
C ASP A 99 -5.90 -1.85 -24.91
N ILE A 100 -4.80 -1.90 -24.13
CA ILE A 100 -4.83 -1.57 -22.71
C ILE A 100 -5.20 -0.09 -22.51
N ASN A 101 -4.59 0.82 -23.27
CA ASN A 101 -4.86 2.26 -23.12
C ASN A 101 -6.27 2.64 -23.61
N ASP A 102 -6.86 1.85 -24.51
CA ASP A 102 -8.21 2.10 -25.03
C ASP A 102 -9.31 1.46 -24.16
N ASP A 103 -9.04 0.28 -23.55
CA ASP A 103 -10.07 -0.55 -22.91
C ASP A 103 -9.97 -0.60 -21.38
N VAL A 104 -8.80 -0.27 -20.78
CA VAL A 104 -8.59 -0.38 -19.32
C VAL A 104 -8.55 0.99 -18.67
N ASP A 105 -9.67 1.41 -18.11
CA ASP A 105 -9.79 2.71 -17.43
C ASP A 105 -8.82 2.82 -16.23
N GLY A 106 -8.19 4.01 -16.10
CA GLY A 106 -7.29 4.33 -14.97
C GLY A 106 -5.94 3.62 -15.02
N VAL A 107 -5.60 2.96 -16.12
CA VAL A 107 -4.30 2.32 -16.33
C VAL A 107 -3.63 2.90 -17.58
N THR A 108 -2.36 3.24 -17.46
CA THR A 108 -1.53 3.68 -18.59
C THR A 108 -0.51 2.60 -18.91
N ALA A 109 -0.48 2.15 -20.16
CA ALA A 109 0.50 1.19 -20.66
C ALA A 109 1.54 1.87 -21.54
N THR A 110 2.81 1.47 -21.43
CA THR A 110 3.91 1.95 -22.25
C THR A 110 4.80 0.80 -22.71
N ALA A 111 5.12 0.77 -23.99
CA ALA A 111 6.04 -0.22 -24.54
C ALA A 111 7.49 0.06 -24.11
N GLY A 112 8.21 -0.99 -23.73
CA GLY A 112 9.63 -0.91 -23.43
C GLY A 112 10.47 -0.72 -24.71
N THR A 113 11.58 0.01 -24.59
CA THR A 113 12.52 0.30 -25.70
C THR A 113 13.94 -0.15 -25.38
N GLY A 114 14.75 -0.34 -26.38
CA GLY A 114 16.15 -0.77 -26.21
C GLY A 114 16.28 -2.09 -25.47
N GLY A 115 17.01 -2.13 -24.36
CA GLY A 115 17.21 -3.33 -23.53
C GLY A 115 15.92 -3.84 -22.85
N ASN A 116 14.84 -3.08 -22.89
CA ASN A 116 13.51 -3.46 -22.40
C ASN A 116 12.53 -3.78 -23.54
N ALA A 117 12.98 -3.93 -24.77
CA ALA A 117 12.13 -4.35 -25.87
C ALA A 117 11.44 -5.68 -25.53
N GLY A 118 10.14 -5.77 -25.80
CA GLY A 118 9.32 -6.94 -25.41
C GLY A 118 8.70 -6.84 -24.01
N LYS A 119 8.88 -5.73 -23.28
CA LYS A 119 8.21 -5.48 -22.01
C LYS A 119 7.12 -4.43 -22.16
N ILE A 120 6.09 -4.54 -21.32
CA ILE A 120 5.06 -3.53 -21.13
C ILE A 120 5.19 -3.00 -19.71
N PHE A 121 5.24 -1.68 -19.57
CA PHE A 121 5.18 -1.00 -18.27
C PHE A 121 3.77 -0.48 -18.07
N LEU A 122 3.17 -0.87 -16.95
CA LEU A 122 1.84 -0.47 -16.53
C LEU A 122 1.93 0.47 -15.34
N ALA A 123 1.10 1.51 -15.32
CA ALA A 123 0.92 2.40 -14.20
C ALA A 123 -0.57 2.70 -14.00
N SER A 124 -1.03 2.65 -12.76
CA SER A 124 -2.38 3.06 -12.36
C SER A 124 -2.31 4.24 -11.38
N ASP A 125 -3.48 4.75 -10.97
CA ASP A 125 -3.58 5.79 -9.94
C ASP A 125 -2.94 5.35 -8.61
N ASP A 126 -2.42 6.30 -7.86
CA ASP A 126 -1.64 6.08 -6.63
C ASP A 126 -2.34 5.27 -5.53
N SER A 127 -3.67 5.23 -5.55
CA SER A 127 -4.51 4.53 -4.56
C SER A 127 -5.09 3.21 -5.06
N THR A 128 -4.61 2.69 -6.19
CA THR A 128 -5.14 1.49 -6.83
C THR A 128 -4.05 0.42 -6.98
N ASN A 129 -4.33 -0.80 -6.51
CA ASN A 129 -3.50 -1.95 -6.82
C ASN A 129 -3.77 -2.40 -8.25
N LEU A 130 -2.73 -2.73 -8.98
CA LEU A 130 -2.84 -3.48 -10.22
C LEU A 130 -2.99 -4.96 -9.90
N ASP A 131 -4.13 -5.54 -10.25
CA ASP A 131 -4.39 -6.98 -10.25
C ASP A 131 -4.20 -7.49 -11.68
N ILE A 132 -3.16 -8.31 -11.89
CA ILE A 132 -2.72 -8.68 -13.22
C ILE A 132 -2.61 -10.20 -13.32
N GLU A 133 -3.26 -10.74 -14.34
CA GLU A 133 -3.12 -12.13 -14.78
C GLU A 133 -2.64 -12.17 -16.24
N LEU A 134 -1.63 -12.96 -16.52
CA LEU A 134 -1.10 -13.17 -17.87
C LEU A 134 -1.24 -14.62 -18.27
N VAL A 135 -1.98 -14.87 -19.35
CA VAL A 135 -2.15 -16.20 -19.95
C VAL A 135 -1.51 -16.22 -21.33
N TYR A 136 -0.65 -17.19 -21.58
CA TYR A 136 -0.04 -17.45 -22.89
C TYR A 136 -0.41 -18.84 -23.40
N ASP A 137 -1.04 -18.91 -24.56
CA ASP A 137 -1.47 -20.17 -25.21
C ASP A 137 -2.25 -21.08 -24.23
N GLY A 138 -3.14 -20.48 -23.42
CA GLY A 138 -3.97 -21.18 -22.44
C GLY A 138 -3.29 -21.55 -21.12
N SER A 139 -2.02 -21.14 -20.91
CA SER A 139 -1.26 -21.38 -19.68
C SER A 139 -1.05 -20.10 -18.90
N ASP A 140 -1.35 -20.11 -17.60
CA ASP A 140 -1.03 -19.01 -16.70
C ASP A 140 0.50 -18.90 -16.50
N VAL A 141 1.05 -17.74 -16.77
CA VAL A 141 2.49 -17.42 -16.68
C VAL A 141 2.75 -16.19 -15.81
N THR A 142 1.76 -15.71 -15.10
CA THR A 142 1.79 -14.47 -14.30
C THR A 142 2.98 -14.39 -13.36
N ASP A 143 3.17 -15.40 -12.51
CA ASP A 143 4.24 -15.43 -11.50
C ASP A 143 5.66 -15.29 -12.08
N SER A 144 5.85 -15.74 -13.31
CA SER A 144 7.18 -15.74 -13.95
C SER A 144 7.43 -14.53 -14.85
N LYS A 145 6.38 -13.78 -15.22
CA LYS A 145 6.42 -12.73 -16.24
C LYS A 145 5.91 -11.37 -15.79
N VAL A 146 5.18 -11.32 -14.67
CA VAL A 146 4.66 -10.08 -14.13
C VAL A 146 5.42 -9.74 -12.86
N THR A 147 5.88 -8.48 -12.77
CA THR A 147 6.51 -7.94 -11.57
C THR A 147 5.78 -6.66 -11.18
N THR A 148 5.17 -6.64 -10.00
CA THR A 148 4.51 -5.46 -9.46
C THR A 148 5.44 -4.63 -8.58
N SER A 149 5.23 -3.34 -8.52
CA SER A 149 5.98 -2.40 -7.68
C SER A 149 5.10 -1.24 -7.21
N SER A 150 5.62 -0.48 -6.25
CA SER A 150 4.94 0.68 -5.68
C SER A 150 5.91 1.84 -5.53
N ASP A 151 5.47 3.04 -5.88
CA ASP A 151 6.19 4.28 -5.61
C ASP A 151 5.76 4.95 -4.30
N CYS A 152 4.78 4.38 -3.59
CA CYS A 152 4.36 4.86 -2.29
C CYS A 152 5.48 4.71 -1.26
N VAL A 153 5.79 5.79 -0.54
CA VAL A 153 6.87 5.83 0.46
C VAL A 153 6.26 5.95 1.86
N TYR A 154 6.71 5.11 2.78
CA TYR A 154 6.29 5.21 4.18
C TYR A 154 6.54 6.62 4.73
N ALA A 155 5.50 7.23 5.30
CA ALA A 155 5.54 8.59 5.83
C ALA A 155 5.50 8.64 7.37
N GLY A 156 4.90 7.62 8.00
CA GLY A 156 4.73 7.59 9.45
C GLY A 156 3.42 6.93 9.87
N VAL A 157 2.88 7.32 11.00
CA VAL A 157 1.64 6.78 11.59
C VAL A 157 0.61 7.88 11.78
N ALA A 158 -0.63 7.65 11.36
CA ALA A 158 -1.74 8.58 11.54
C ALA A 158 -2.06 8.76 13.03
N VAL A 159 -1.94 9.99 13.52
CA VAL A 159 -2.17 10.37 14.91
C VAL A 159 -3.67 10.51 15.16
N PHE A 160 -4.13 10.06 16.32
CA PHE A 160 -5.50 10.29 16.77
C PHE A 160 -5.84 11.77 16.77
N HIS A 161 -7.00 12.11 16.18
CA HIS A 161 -7.51 13.47 16.11
C HIS A 161 -8.90 13.58 16.75
N GLN A 162 -9.01 14.33 17.83
CA GLN A 162 -10.22 14.41 18.63
C GLN A 162 -11.45 14.90 17.85
N ASN A 163 -11.30 15.84 16.93
CA ASN A 163 -12.44 16.36 16.16
C ASN A 163 -13.03 15.32 15.20
N ALA A 164 -12.20 14.50 14.55
CA ALA A 164 -12.68 13.42 13.69
C ALA A 164 -13.40 12.33 14.52
N PHE A 165 -12.94 12.06 15.74
CA PHE A 165 -13.59 11.16 16.68
C PHE A 165 -14.93 11.70 17.17
N LEU A 166 -15.01 13.01 17.54
CA LEU A 166 -16.25 13.66 17.98
C LEU A 166 -17.32 13.69 16.89
N ASN A 167 -16.92 13.73 15.63
CA ASN A 167 -17.83 13.66 14.47
C ASN A 167 -18.27 12.21 14.16
N SER A 168 -17.99 11.26 15.04
CA SER A 168 -18.34 9.83 14.92
C SER A 168 -17.75 9.13 13.68
N ARG A 169 -16.76 9.73 13.02
CA ARG A 169 -16.14 9.14 11.84
C ARG A 169 -15.02 8.15 12.19
N GLY A 170 -14.24 8.45 13.22
CA GLY A 170 -13.11 7.60 13.65
C GLY A 170 -11.96 7.50 12.64
N VAL A 171 -12.03 8.29 11.55
CA VAL A 171 -11.08 8.29 10.43
C VAL A 171 -10.86 9.72 9.94
N TYR A 172 -9.72 9.97 9.29
CA TYR A 172 -9.55 11.11 8.40
C TYR A 172 -10.23 10.82 7.07
N VAL A 173 -10.90 11.80 6.48
CA VAL A 173 -11.52 11.68 5.15
C VAL A 173 -10.67 12.39 4.09
N PRO A 174 -10.89 12.08 2.79
CA PRO A 174 -10.18 12.76 1.70
C PRO A 174 -10.18 14.28 1.85
N THR A 175 -9.05 14.91 1.55
CA THR A 175 -8.74 16.33 1.68
C THR A 175 -8.54 16.85 3.12
N GLU A 176 -8.86 16.09 4.14
CA GLU A 176 -8.51 16.47 5.52
C GLU A 176 -6.99 16.41 5.74
N THR A 177 -6.51 17.30 6.60
CA THR A 177 -5.11 17.28 7.02
C THR A 177 -4.89 16.21 8.07
N VAL A 178 -4.07 15.22 7.75
CA VAL A 178 -3.65 14.15 8.66
C VAL A 178 -2.43 14.58 9.45
N ASN A 179 -2.47 14.42 10.76
CA ASN A 179 -1.29 14.53 11.59
C ASN A 179 -0.55 13.19 11.58
N VAL A 180 0.69 13.19 11.12
CA VAL A 180 1.52 12.00 10.96
C VAL A 180 2.69 12.04 11.92
N MET A 181 2.84 11.01 12.73
CA MET A 181 4.02 10.85 13.57
C MET A 181 5.11 10.11 12.80
N GLU A 182 6.24 10.76 12.60
CA GLU A 182 7.44 10.17 12.00
C GLU A 182 8.34 9.52 13.05
N LYS A 183 8.44 10.12 14.24
CA LYS A 183 9.29 9.67 15.35
C LYS A 183 8.58 9.80 16.68
N GLY A 184 8.81 8.84 17.58
CA GLY A 184 8.29 8.83 18.94
C GLY A 184 7.49 7.59 19.28
N TYR A 185 6.66 7.66 20.33
CA TYR A 185 5.90 6.52 20.86
C TYR A 185 4.41 6.69 20.52
N ILE A 186 3.84 5.70 19.85
CA ILE A 186 2.45 5.74 19.40
C ILE A 186 1.81 4.35 19.47
N TRP A 187 0.51 4.31 19.79
CA TRP A 187 -0.29 3.10 19.70
C TRP A 187 -0.68 2.83 18.25
N VAL A 188 -0.34 1.64 17.76
CA VAL A 188 -0.53 1.23 16.36
C VAL A 188 -1.44 0.03 16.24
N VAL A 189 -2.11 -0.08 15.08
CA VAL A 189 -2.98 -1.20 14.74
C VAL A 189 -2.13 -2.38 14.26
N LEU A 190 -2.29 -3.53 14.91
CA LEU A 190 -1.62 -4.78 14.53
C LEU A 190 -2.31 -5.45 13.34
N ALA A 191 -1.54 -6.13 12.51
CA ALA A 191 -2.06 -7.09 11.56
C ALA A 191 -2.73 -8.27 12.31
N SER A 192 -3.59 -9.02 11.61
CA SER A 192 -4.25 -10.20 12.19
C SER A 192 -3.20 -11.18 12.73
N ASP A 193 -3.50 -11.81 13.88
CA ASP A 193 -2.71 -12.88 14.50
C ASP A 193 -1.28 -12.51 14.95
N VAL A 194 -0.91 -11.22 14.88
CA VAL A 194 0.37 -10.74 15.40
C VAL A 194 0.33 -10.64 16.92
N THR A 195 1.37 -11.17 17.56
CA THR A 195 1.60 -11.04 19.01
C THR A 195 3.05 -10.60 19.23
N PRO A 196 3.31 -9.29 19.26
CA PRO A 196 4.66 -8.78 19.38
C PRO A 196 5.23 -9.01 20.79
N SER A 197 6.54 -9.17 20.87
CA SER A 197 7.28 -9.10 22.13
C SER A 197 7.90 -7.71 22.29
N VAL A 198 8.08 -7.29 23.55
CA VAL A 198 8.78 -6.03 23.84
C VAL A 198 10.18 -6.05 23.23
N ASP A 199 10.56 -4.93 22.61
CA ASP A 199 11.83 -4.70 21.89
C ASP A 199 12.02 -5.51 20.60
N SER A 200 11.03 -6.32 20.16
CA SER A 200 11.04 -6.89 18.81
C SER A 200 10.90 -5.80 17.75
N ASN A 201 11.44 -6.06 16.57
CA ASN A 201 11.33 -5.15 15.44
C ASN A 201 9.87 -4.99 15.00
N ALA A 202 9.49 -3.75 14.70
CA ALA A 202 8.19 -3.39 14.16
C ALA A 202 8.30 -3.10 12.67
N TYR A 203 7.54 -3.84 11.88
CA TYR A 203 7.45 -3.67 10.43
C TYR A 203 6.04 -3.23 10.05
N VAL A 204 5.93 -2.51 8.94
CA VAL A 204 4.66 -2.07 8.35
C VAL A 204 4.34 -2.91 7.14
N THR A 205 3.12 -3.45 7.09
CA THR A 205 2.58 -4.18 5.95
C THR A 205 2.10 -3.22 4.85
N ALA A 206 1.84 -3.74 3.65
CA ALA A 206 1.23 -2.95 2.57
C ALA A 206 -0.15 -2.37 2.95
N ALA A 207 -0.90 -3.02 3.85
CA ALA A 207 -2.19 -2.53 4.34
C ALA A 207 -2.09 -1.48 5.47
N GLY A 208 -0.89 -0.99 5.77
CA GLY A 208 -0.66 0.01 6.83
C GLY A 208 -0.78 -0.53 8.26
N THR A 209 -0.87 -1.84 8.46
CA THR A 209 -0.89 -2.47 9.79
C THR A 209 0.51 -2.88 10.22
N PHE A 210 0.71 -3.13 11.52
CA PHE A 210 2.02 -3.45 12.09
C PHE A 210 2.19 -4.94 12.36
N THR A 211 3.40 -5.47 12.09
CA THR A 211 3.75 -6.88 12.22
C THR A 211 5.19 -7.07 12.71
N THR A 212 5.52 -8.28 13.14
CA THR A 212 6.88 -8.71 13.45
C THR A 212 7.59 -9.36 12.25
N GLU A 213 6.85 -9.63 11.17
CA GLU A 213 7.35 -10.27 9.94
C GLU A 213 8.12 -9.28 9.07
N SER A 214 9.35 -9.64 8.69
CA SER A 214 10.22 -8.79 7.88
C SER A 214 9.99 -8.93 6.36
N SER A 215 9.53 -10.10 5.90
CA SER A 215 9.40 -10.39 4.47
C SER A 215 8.36 -9.49 3.80
N GLY A 216 8.76 -8.72 2.81
CA GLY A 216 7.89 -7.79 2.07
C GLY A 216 7.46 -6.54 2.84
N ASN A 217 7.91 -6.35 4.08
CA ASN A 217 7.47 -5.28 4.98
C ASN A 217 8.60 -4.27 5.27
N THR A 218 8.22 -3.04 5.64
CA THR A 218 9.17 -1.96 5.92
C THR A 218 9.46 -1.89 7.42
N LEU A 219 10.74 -1.98 7.83
CA LEU A 219 11.16 -1.75 9.22
C LEU A 219 10.97 -0.27 9.59
N VAL A 220 10.30 0.00 10.72
CA VAL A 220 9.96 1.37 11.14
C VAL A 220 10.29 1.67 12.61
N GLY A 221 10.72 0.68 13.38
CA GLY A 221 11.07 0.87 14.79
C GLY A 221 10.97 -0.41 15.60
N LYS A 222 10.57 -0.29 16.86
CA LYS A 222 10.47 -1.43 17.80
C LYS A 222 9.18 -1.40 18.60
N PHE A 223 8.60 -2.56 18.83
CA PHE A 223 7.50 -2.73 19.77
C PHE A 223 7.94 -2.45 21.20
N LYS A 224 7.13 -1.74 21.97
CA LYS A 224 7.36 -1.40 23.38
C LYS A 224 6.29 -1.96 24.31
N SER A 225 5.28 -2.63 23.75
CA SER A 225 4.33 -3.45 24.50
C SER A 225 4.05 -4.76 23.77
N GLY A 226 3.42 -5.70 24.45
CA GLY A 226 2.72 -6.83 23.84
C GLY A 226 1.43 -6.40 23.15
N LYS A 227 0.64 -7.38 22.72
CA LYS A 227 -0.69 -7.16 22.13
C LYS A 227 -1.69 -6.75 23.20
N GLU A 228 -2.35 -5.61 22.95
CA GLU A 228 -3.40 -5.06 23.80
C GLU A 228 -4.73 -5.01 23.06
N ASN A 229 -5.83 -4.97 23.79
CA ASN A 229 -7.15 -4.74 23.20
C ASN A 229 -7.39 -3.23 23.12
N GLY A 230 -7.70 -2.74 21.92
CA GLY A 230 -8.13 -1.36 21.72
C GLY A 230 -9.54 -1.10 22.26
N THR A 231 -9.99 0.13 22.13
CA THR A 231 -11.36 0.55 22.50
C THR A 231 -12.43 -0.06 21.58
N GLY A 232 -12.04 -0.54 20.40
CA GLY A 232 -12.87 -1.25 19.43
C GLY A 232 -12.51 -2.73 19.32
N THR A 233 -12.63 -3.29 18.12
CA THR A 233 -12.25 -4.68 17.81
C THR A 233 -10.76 -4.82 17.47
N GLU A 234 -10.07 -3.71 17.31
CA GLU A 234 -8.66 -3.66 16.88
C GLU A 234 -7.73 -4.19 17.96
N LYS A 235 -6.67 -4.84 17.51
CA LYS A 235 -5.54 -5.22 18.37
C LYS A 235 -4.44 -4.19 18.18
N LEU A 236 -3.89 -3.73 19.29
CA LEU A 236 -2.94 -2.64 19.34
C LEU A 236 -1.64 -3.07 19.98
N ALA A 237 -0.57 -2.34 19.67
CA ALA A 237 0.68 -2.37 20.44
C ALA A 237 1.30 -0.96 20.46
N LEU A 238 2.11 -0.69 21.46
CA LEU A 238 2.93 0.51 21.53
C LEU A 238 4.19 0.30 20.70
N VAL A 239 4.49 1.25 19.79
CA VAL A 239 5.70 1.24 18.97
C VAL A 239 6.51 2.51 19.24
N ALA A 240 7.83 2.35 19.33
CA ALA A 240 8.78 3.45 19.22
C ALA A 240 9.21 3.52 17.76
N LEU A 241 8.87 4.60 17.08
CA LEU A 241 9.30 4.93 15.72
C LEU A 241 10.69 5.58 15.75
N ASP A 242 11.59 5.16 14.86
CA ASP A 242 12.98 5.62 14.78
C ASP A 242 13.21 6.76 13.77
#